data_6e57dbd6710c0c778bf9ab3c5b4588d9
#
_entry.id   6e57dbd6710c0c778bf9ab3c5b4588d9
#
_cell.length_a   1.000
_cell.length_b   1.000
_cell.length_c   1.000
_cell.angle_alpha   90.00
_cell.angle_beta   90.00
_cell.angle_gamma   90.00
#
_symmetry.space_group_name_H-M   'P 1'
#
loop_
_entity.id
_entity.type
_entity.pdbx_description
1 polymer ?
#
loop_
_entity_poly.entity_id
_entity_poly.type
_entity_poly.pdbx_seq_one_letter_code
_entity_poly.pdbx_strand_id
1 'polypeptide(L)' 'MIYLTYNNLDEETQSRLLVISKEDIESRYGKVLKAYAREHRLDYETLLEEEAQRNLYSYDYVFNI' A
#
# COMPACT_ATOMS: atom_id res chain seq x y z
N MET A 1 22.04 -12.07 2.76
CA MET A 1 20.59 -11.84 2.61
C MET A 1 20.10 -11.08 3.82
N ILE A 2 19.43 -9.96 3.60
CA ILE A 2 18.92 -9.09 4.65
C ILE A 2 17.41 -8.99 4.53
N TYR A 3 16.72 -9.14 5.66
CA TYR A 3 15.26 -8.97 5.75
C TYR A 3 14.95 -7.59 6.31
N LEU A 4 14.16 -6.81 5.58
CA LEU A 4 13.77 -5.46 5.98
C LEU A 4 12.25 -5.33 5.99
N THR A 5 11.74 -4.51 6.90
CA THR A 5 10.33 -4.10 6.86
C THR A 5 10.23 -2.80 6.05
N TYR A 6 9.00 -2.40 5.73
CA TYR A 6 8.77 -1.16 4.98
C TYR A 6 9.44 0.05 5.66
N ASN A 7 9.39 0.11 6.98
CA ASN A 7 9.98 1.21 7.75
C ASN A 7 11.51 1.31 7.63
N ASN A 8 12.17 0.24 7.24
CA ASN A 8 13.63 0.20 7.08
C ASN A 8 14.09 0.71 5.72
N LEU A 9 13.17 0.97 4.81
CA LEU A 9 13.48 1.41 3.45
C LEU A 9 13.60 2.92 3.41
N ASP A 10 14.36 3.43 2.42
CA ASP A 10 14.46 4.88 2.22
C ASP A 10 13.16 5.45 1.64
N GLU A 11 13.04 6.79 1.69
CA GLU A 11 11.81 7.46 1.24
C GLU A 11 11.51 7.20 -0.23
N GLU A 12 12.53 7.20 -1.08
CA GLU A 12 12.35 6.96 -2.50
C GLU A 12 11.80 5.56 -2.77
N THR A 13 12.37 4.56 -2.12
CA THR A 13 11.91 3.18 -2.24
C THR A 13 10.50 3.03 -1.67
N GLN A 14 10.24 3.64 -0.51
CA GLN A 14 8.92 3.63 0.09
C GLN A 14 7.87 4.23 -0.84
N SER A 15 8.19 5.37 -1.46
CA SER A 15 7.27 6.03 -2.39
C SER A 15 6.97 5.17 -3.61
N ARG A 16 7.97 4.52 -4.18
CA ARG A 16 7.79 3.62 -5.32
C ARG A 16 6.92 2.43 -4.95
N LEU A 17 7.19 1.82 -3.81
CA LEU A 17 6.41 0.67 -3.35
C LEU A 17 4.97 1.06 -3.03
N LEU A 18 4.77 2.26 -2.49
CA LEU A 18 3.42 2.75 -2.21
C LEU A 18 2.61 2.90 -3.49
N VAL A 19 3.20 3.45 -4.55
CA VAL A 19 2.53 3.58 -5.85
C VAL A 19 2.14 2.21 -6.38
N ILE A 20 3.08 1.26 -6.37
CA ILE A 20 2.83 -0.11 -6.84
C ILE A 20 1.74 -0.78 -6.02
N SER A 21 1.79 -0.63 -4.69
CA SER A 21 0.80 -1.20 -3.80
C SER A 21 -0.59 -0.61 -4.03
N LYS A 22 -0.67 0.71 -4.24
CA LYS A 22 -1.95 1.38 -4.55
C LYS A 22 -2.54 0.85 -5.84
N GLU A 23 -1.73 0.69 -6.88
CA GLU A 23 -2.20 0.14 -8.15
C GLU A 23 -2.69 -1.29 -7.99
N ASP A 24 -1.99 -2.11 -7.23
CA ASP A 24 -2.36 -3.49 -6.98
C ASP A 24 -3.68 -3.57 -6.20
N ILE A 25 -3.80 -2.81 -5.13
CA ILE A 25 -5.03 -2.77 -4.32
C ILE A 25 -6.21 -2.26 -5.15
N GLU A 26 -6.00 -1.21 -5.94
CA GLU A 26 -7.05 -0.68 -6.80
C GLU A 26 -7.51 -1.69 -7.84
N SER A 27 -6.57 -2.44 -8.42
CA SER A 27 -6.88 -3.47 -9.41
C SER A 27 -7.73 -4.60 -8.80
N ARG A 28 -7.42 -5.00 -7.57
CA ARG A 28 -8.11 -6.12 -6.91
C ARG A 28 -9.38 -5.70 -6.19
N TYR A 29 -9.35 -4.57 -5.51
CA TYR A 29 -10.40 -4.16 -4.57
C TYR A 29 -10.98 -2.78 -4.85
N GLY A 30 -10.60 -2.16 -5.96
CA GLY A 30 -11.02 -0.79 -6.26
C GLY A 30 -12.52 -0.57 -6.20
N LYS A 31 -13.30 -1.49 -6.77
CA LYS A 31 -14.77 -1.39 -6.76
C LYS A 31 -15.32 -1.47 -5.35
N VAL A 32 -14.79 -2.39 -4.54
CA VAL A 32 -15.22 -2.57 -3.15
C VAL A 32 -14.85 -1.35 -2.33
N LEU A 33 -13.64 -0.82 -2.51
CA LEU A 33 -13.18 0.35 -1.77
C LEU A 33 -13.97 1.60 -2.16
N LYS A 34 -14.31 1.77 -3.45
CA LYS A 34 -15.12 2.90 -3.88
C LYS A 34 -16.52 2.85 -3.28
N ALA A 35 -17.11 1.67 -3.26
CA ALA A 35 -18.43 1.48 -2.64
C ALA A 35 -18.39 1.77 -1.14
N TYR A 36 -17.35 1.27 -0.47
CA TYR A 36 -17.15 1.52 0.96
C TYR A 36 -16.96 3.00 1.25
N ALA A 37 -16.12 3.67 0.46
CA ALA A 37 -15.86 5.10 0.64
C ALA A 37 -17.15 5.92 0.46
N ARG A 38 -17.95 5.57 -0.53
CA ARG A 38 -19.24 6.24 -0.78
C ARG A 38 -20.21 6.01 0.37
N GLU A 39 -20.31 4.77 0.84
CA GLU A 39 -21.24 4.41 1.92
C GLU A 39 -20.89 5.11 3.22
N HIS A 40 -19.59 5.24 3.53
CA HIS A 40 -19.13 5.87 4.76
C HIS A 40 -18.70 7.32 4.60
N ARG A 41 -18.91 7.89 3.41
CA ARG A 41 -18.54 9.29 3.09
C ARG A 41 -17.07 9.58 3.35
N LEU A 42 -16.22 8.64 2.95
CA LEU A 42 -14.77 8.76 3.08
C LEU A 42 -14.15 9.17 1.76
N ASP A 43 -12.96 9.78 1.83
CA ASP A 43 -12.18 10.08 0.65
C ASP A 43 -11.55 8.80 0.11
N TYR A 44 -11.85 8.45 -1.12
CA TYR A 44 -11.35 7.22 -1.74
C TYR A 44 -9.81 7.19 -1.80
N GLU A 45 -9.17 8.31 -2.16
CA GLU A 45 -7.72 8.37 -2.24
C GLU A 45 -7.05 8.12 -0.89
N THR A 46 -7.61 8.70 0.18
CA THR A 46 -7.12 8.47 1.53
C THR A 46 -7.29 7.00 1.94
N LEU A 47 -8.46 6.44 1.65
CA LEU A 47 -8.75 5.04 1.96
C LEU A 47 -7.80 4.11 1.20
N LEU A 48 -7.59 4.38 -0.09
CA LEU A 48 -6.68 3.59 -0.92
C LEU A 48 -5.26 3.64 -0.39
N GLU A 49 -4.80 4.83 0.00
CA GLU A 49 -3.47 5.00 0.55
C GLU A 49 -3.29 4.25 1.87
N GLU A 50 -4.26 4.32 2.76
CA GLU A 50 -4.23 3.59 4.03
C GLU A 50 -4.16 2.08 3.82
N GLU A 51 -4.97 1.56 2.92
CA GLU A 51 -4.96 0.12 2.61
C GLU A 51 -3.65 -0.30 1.95
N ALA A 52 -3.11 0.53 1.06
CA ALA A 52 -1.83 0.25 0.42
C ALA A 52 -0.69 0.23 1.43
N GLN A 53 -0.67 1.17 2.37
CA GLN A 53 0.35 1.20 3.43
C GLN A 53 0.24 -0.02 4.32
N ARG A 54 -0.97 -0.38 4.73
CA ARG A 54 -1.21 -1.57 5.55
C ARG A 54 -0.70 -2.83 4.86
N ASN A 55 -0.94 -2.93 3.55
CA ASN A 55 -0.46 -4.05 2.74
C ASN A 55 1.07 -4.11 2.75
N LEU A 56 1.74 -2.96 2.60
CA LEU A 56 3.20 -2.89 2.60
C LEU A 56 3.80 -3.28 3.95
N TYR A 57 3.18 -2.87 5.05
CA TYR A 57 3.66 -3.19 6.38
C TYR A 57 3.50 -4.66 6.74
N SER A 58 2.68 -5.40 6.01
CA SER A 58 2.49 -6.83 6.25
C SER A 58 3.57 -7.70 5.62
N TYR A 59 4.47 -7.12 4.81
CA TYR A 59 5.52 -7.86 4.13
C TYR A 59 6.90 -7.58 4.70
N ASP A 60 7.74 -8.61 4.69
CA ASP A 60 9.17 -8.47 4.91
C ASP A 60 9.84 -8.44 3.53
N TYR A 61 10.75 -7.50 3.34
CA TYR A 61 11.50 -7.36 2.10
C TYR A 61 12.85 -8.05 2.23
N VAL A 62 13.20 -8.86 1.24
CA VAL A 62 14.44 -9.62 1.24
C VAL A 62 15.39 -9.06 0.20
N PHE A 63 16.60 -8.70 0.63
CA PHE A 63 17.63 -8.19 -0.23
C PHE A 63 18.86 -9.11 -0.20
N ASN A 64 19.40 -9.42 -1.37
CA ASN A 64 20.65 -10.16 -1.49
C ASN A 64 21.79 -9.16 -1.42
N ILE A 65 22.55 -9.25 -0.33
CA ILE A 65 23.72 -8.39 -0.13
C ILE A 65 24.96 -9.23 0.14
#